data_c8a6cc832c8ca34ebbe8b8e22ed019bd
#
_entry.id   c8a6cc832c8ca34ebbe8b8e22ed019bd
#
_cell.length_a   1.000
_cell.length_b   1.000
_cell.length_c   1.000
_cell.angle_alpha   90.00
_cell.angle_beta   90.00
_cell.angle_gamma   90.00
#
_symmetry.space_group_name_H-M   'P 1'
#
loop_
_entity.id
_entity.type
_entity.pdbx_description
1 polymer ?
#
loop_
_entity_poly.entity_id
_entity_poly.type
_entity_poly.pdbx_seq_one_letter_code
_entity_poly.pdbx_strand_id
1 'polypeptide(L)'
;MSEAEAKQIERMKSLLATQRDAFRHERHRPIDLRKADLARIADLCRKNSDAICEAISRDFGNRAKQESVIAEIAFVIQDADHTAKHIGKWAKPRSVGVPMTLMPGKATIRREPKGVVGIVSPWNYPFQLAMAPLVAALGAGCRAMIKPSELTPATAELMKRLIGEAFEEDHVCVITGGPAVGEAFSRLKFDHLFYTGSTQVGRLVAMAAAENLVPVTLELGGKSPAIVTPGYPKRSAAKSIGWGKFLNAGQTCVAPDYVMVPNGEERAMGEEIIKIAQHEFPESSGDDAYTAIVSDRHYERLTGMIEEARTGGAEILQAEHDAQAAQAARKIPPTVILNPPADSKLMTEEIFGRL
;
A
#
# COMPACT_ATOMS: atom_id res chain seq x y z
N MET A 1 3.71 26.72 -4.13
CA MET A 1 4.39 25.87 -5.13
C MET A 1 5.77 26.46 -5.39
N SER A 2 6.82 25.68 -5.20
CA SER A 2 8.19 26.08 -5.48
C SER A 2 8.49 26.03 -6.99
N GLU A 3 9.56 26.71 -7.43
CA GLU A 3 10.03 26.65 -8.82
C GLU A 3 10.38 25.20 -9.25
N ALA A 4 10.98 24.44 -8.33
CA ALA A 4 11.29 23.03 -8.56
C ALA A 4 10.03 22.17 -8.79
N GLU A 5 8.96 22.41 -8.03
CA GLU A 5 7.67 21.72 -8.25
C GLU A 5 7.03 22.11 -9.57
N ALA A 6 7.07 23.39 -9.95
CA ALA A 6 6.56 23.85 -11.24
C ALA A 6 7.29 23.16 -12.41
N LYS A 7 8.63 23.09 -12.34
CA LYS A 7 9.45 22.39 -13.35
C LYS A 7 9.11 20.88 -13.40
N GLN A 8 8.88 20.25 -12.25
CA GLN A 8 8.50 18.84 -12.20
C GLN A 8 7.11 18.60 -12.80
N ILE A 9 6.17 19.52 -12.60
CA ILE A 9 4.83 19.45 -13.21
C ILE A 9 4.90 19.53 -14.74
N GLU A 10 5.70 20.43 -15.28
CA GLU A 10 5.87 20.51 -16.74
C GLU A 10 6.57 19.26 -17.30
N ARG A 11 7.60 18.76 -16.60
CA ARG A 11 8.27 17.51 -16.99
C ARG A 11 7.31 16.33 -17.05
N MET A 12 6.44 16.13 -16.05
CA MET A 12 5.49 15.01 -16.06
C MET A 12 4.44 15.10 -17.16
N LYS A 13 4.03 16.31 -17.57
CA LYS A 13 3.15 16.51 -18.74
C LYS A 13 3.86 16.07 -20.04
N SER A 14 5.12 16.46 -20.19
CA SER A 14 5.94 16.05 -21.33
C SER A 14 6.15 14.54 -21.38
N LEU A 15 6.45 13.91 -20.24
CA LEU A 15 6.62 12.46 -20.14
C LEU A 15 5.33 11.70 -20.49
N LEU A 16 4.16 12.18 -20.03
CA LEU A 16 2.88 11.58 -20.42
C LEU A 16 2.66 11.65 -21.95
N ALA A 17 2.99 12.77 -22.58
CA ALA A 17 2.90 12.90 -24.04
C ALA A 17 3.83 11.90 -24.74
N THR A 18 5.08 11.80 -24.30
CA THR A 18 6.07 10.85 -24.83
C THR A 18 5.60 9.40 -24.68
N GLN A 19 5.10 9.01 -23.49
CA GLN A 19 4.55 7.66 -23.28
C GLN A 19 3.33 7.36 -24.15
N ARG A 20 2.45 8.33 -24.36
CA ARG A 20 1.32 8.18 -25.28
C ARG A 20 1.73 7.96 -26.72
N ASP A 21 2.69 8.71 -27.20
CA ASP A 21 3.18 8.55 -28.55
C ASP A 21 3.87 7.19 -28.73
N ALA A 22 4.72 6.80 -27.77
CA ALA A 22 5.33 5.48 -27.77
C ALA A 22 4.27 4.34 -27.70
N PHE A 23 3.18 4.50 -26.92
CA PHE A 23 2.07 3.55 -26.89
C PHE A 23 1.33 3.46 -28.24
N ARG A 24 1.13 4.57 -28.93
CA ARG A 24 0.49 4.57 -30.27
C ARG A 24 1.31 3.77 -31.28
N HIS A 25 2.64 3.83 -31.19
CA HIS A 25 3.56 3.09 -32.07
C HIS A 25 3.64 1.60 -31.70
N GLU A 26 3.54 1.25 -30.41
CA GLU A 26 3.59 -0.14 -29.92
C GLU A 26 2.31 -0.51 -29.13
N ARG A 27 1.15 -0.36 -29.75
CA ARG A 27 -0.16 -0.55 -29.10
C ARG A 27 -0.39 -1.96 -28.54
N HIS A 28 0.20 -2.97 -29.17
CA HIS A 28 0.06 -4.38 -28.81
C HIS A 28 1.43 -4.98 -28.49
N ARG A 29 2.01 -4.55 -27.36
CA ARG A 29 3.30 -5.08 -26.90
C ARG A 29 3.23 -6.62 -26.84
N PRO A 30 4.14 -7.35 -27.52
CA PRO A 30 4.16 -8.82 -27.57
C PRO A 30 4.23 -9.45 -26.17
N ILE A 31 3.59 -10.60 -26.00
CA ILE A 31 3.54 -11.31 -24.70
C ILE A 31 4.94 -11.60 -24.15
N ASP A 32 5.89 -11.99 -25.02
CA ASP A 32 7.25 -12.30 -24.59
C ASP A 32 8.01 -11.06 -24.07
N LEU A 33 7.76 -9.90 -24.69
CA LEU A 33 8.31 -8.63 -24.18
C LEU A 33 7.68 -8.24 -22.82
N ARG A 34 6.37 -8.45 -22.64
CA ARG A 34 5.71 -8.23 -21.33
C ARG A 34 6.29 -9.16 -20.26
N LYS A 35 6.54 -10.44 -20.58
CA LYS A 35 7.21 -11.38 -19.66
C LYS A 35 8.64 -10.94 -19.33
N ALA A 36 9.38 -10.42 -20.32
CA ALA A 36 10.71 -9.89 -20.10
C ALA A 36 10.69 -8.65 -19.17
N ASP A 37 9.69 -7.77 -19.31
CA ASP A 37 9.51 -6.63 -18.42
C ASP A 37 9.21 -7.09 -16.97
N LEU A 38 8.36 -8.09 -16.78
CA LEU A 38 8.05 -8.67 -15.49
C LEU A 38 9.27 -9.36 -14.85
N ALA A 39 10.05 -10.10 -15.64
CA ALA A 39 11.30 -10.71 -15.17
C ALA A 39 12.30 -9.63 -14.72
N ARG A 40 12.38 -8.52 -15.44
CA ARG A 40 13.23 -7.37 -15.10
C ARG A 40 12.84 -6.75 -13.76
N ILE A 41 11.53 -6.64 -13.45
CA ILE A 41 11.05 -6.21 -12.13
C ILE A 41 11.49 -7.19 -11.04
N ALA A 42 11.28 -8.49 -11.23
CA ALA A 42 11.68 -9.51 -10.25
C ALA A 42 13.20 -9.48 -10.00
N ASP A 43 14.01 -9.35 -11.05
CA ASP A 43 15.47 -9.27 -10.95
C ASP A 43 15.94 -7.99 -10.26
N LEU A 44 15.30 -6.85 -10.54
CA LEU A 44 15.53 -5.59 -9.85
C LEU A 44 15.32 -5.76 -8.33
N CYS A 45 14.23 -6.40 -7.92
CA CYS A 45 13.93 -6.69 -6.51
C CYS A 45 14.99 -7.60 -5.88
N ARG A 46 15.37 -8.71 -6.55
CA ARG A 46 16.37 -9.67 -6.05
C ARG A 46 17.74 -9.02 -5.86
N LYS A 47 18.19 -8.23 -6.85
CA LYS A 47 19.52 -7.60 -6.84
C LYS A 47 19.66 -6.47 -5.83
N ASN A 48 18.56 -5.79 -5.48
CA ASN A 48 18.58 -4.59 -4.65
C ASN A 48 17.85 -4.77 -3.31
N SER A 49 17.63 -6.01 -2.86
CA SER A 49 16.86 -6.33 -1.65
C SER A 49 17.35 -5.55 -0.42
N ASP A 50 18.66 -5.55 -0.16
CA ASP A 50 19.23 -4.84 0.99
C ASP A 50 19.05 -3.32 0.88
N ALA A 51 19.32 -2.73 -0.27
CA ALA A 51 19.14 -1.29 -0.49
C ALA A 51 17.68 -0.85 -0.33
N ILE A 52 16.72 -1.70 -0.75
CA ILE A 52 15.29 -1.44 -0.59
C ILE A 52 14.93 -1.47 0.91
N CYS A 53 15.38 -2.49 1.66
CA CYS A 53 15.15 -2.58 3.10
C CYS A 53 15.75 -1.36 3.86
N GLU A 54 16.97 -0.97 3.51
CA GLU A 54 17.65 0.18 4.13
C GLU A 54 16.92 1.50 3.85
N ALA A 55 16.47 1.72 2.61
CA ALA A 55 15.72 2.92 2.25
C ALA A 55 14.40 3.00 3.03
N ILE A 56 13.66 1.91 3.09
CA ILE A 56 12.40 1.84 3.85
C ILE A 56 12.65 2.07 5.34
N SER A 57 13.65 1.40 5.92
CA SER A 57 13.99 1.58 7.34
C SER A 57 14.40 3.03 7.66
N ARG A 58 15.11 3.69 6.76
CA ARG A 58 15.48 5.11 6.90
C ARG A 58 14.23 6.01 6.92
N ASP A 59 13.27 5.76 6.05
CA ASP A 59 12.04 6.57 5.96
C ASP A 59 11.17 6.43 7.22
N PHE A 60 11.10 5.24 7.80
CA PHE A 60 10.35 4.99 9.04
C PHE A 60 11.10 5.42 10.31
N GLY A 61 12.41 5.62 10.23
CA GLY A 61 13.30 5.74 11.38
C GLY A 61 13.71 4.40 11.97
N ASN A 62 12.93 3.36 11.77
CA ASN A 62 13.23 1.93 11.92
C ASN A 62 12.09 1.09 11.33
N ARG A 63 12.41 0.13 10.49
CA ARG A 63 11.51 -0.94 10.06
C ARG A 63 12.27 -2.26 9.96
N ALA A 64 11.70 -3.31 10.54
CA ALA A 64 12.30 -4.63 10.55
C ALA A 64 12.62 -5.10 9.12
N LYS A 65 13.87 -5.56 8.90
CA LYS A 65 14.29 -6.08 7.61
C LYS A 65 13.43 -7.25 7.15
N GLN A 66 13.06 -8.15 8.08
CA GLN A 66 12.21 -9.29 7.80
C GLN A 66 10.82 -8.89 7.29
N GLU A 67 10.21 -7.87 7.89
CA GLU A 67 8.94 -7.32 7.43
C GLU A 67 9.07 -6.77 6.00
N SER A 68 10.11 -5.99 5.73
CA SER A 68 10.37 -5.42 4.40
C SER A 68 10.62 -6.50 3.35
N VAL A 69 11.39 -7.54 3.68
CA VAL A 69 11.63 -8.66 2.76
C VAL A 69 10.34 -9.40 2.43
N ILE A 70 9.52 -9.74 3.44
CA ILE A 70 8.31 -10.55 3.25
C ILE A 70 7.21 -9.72 2.59
N ALA A 71 6.90 -8.54 3.14
CA ALA A 71 5.72 -7.77 2.75
C ALA A 71 5.95 -6.90 1.50
N GLU A 72 7.19 -6.53 1.19
CA GLU A 72 7.45 -5.65 0.06
C GLU A 72 8.18 -6.35 -1.09
N ILE A 73 9.29 -7.02 -0.80
CA ILE A 73 10.16 -7.55 -1.84
C ILE A 73 9.67 -8.90 -2.37
N ALA A 74 9.46 -9.87 -1.47
CA ALA A 74 9.03 -11.21 -1.87
C ALA A 74 7.65 -11.19 -2.53
N PHE A 75 6.75 -10.32 -2.05
CA PHE A 75 5.44 -10.14 -2.64
C PHE A 75 5.54 -9.68 -4.11
N VAL A 76 6.34 -8.65 -4.41
CA VAL A 76 6.51 -8.14 -5.77
C VAL A 76 7.16 -9.18 -6.69
N ILE A 77 8.15 -9.91 -6.20
CA ILE A 77 8.78 -10.99 -6.96
C ILE A 77 7.76 -12.08 -7.32
N GLN A 78 6.98 -12.54 -6.33
CA GLN A 78 5.97 -13.58 -6.54
C GLN A 78 4.86 -13.13 -7.49
N ASP A 79 4.42 -11.87 -7.38
CA ASP A 79 3.39 -11.31 -8.27
C ASP A 79 3.90 -11.19 -9.70
N ALA A 80 5.14 -10.71 -9.91
CA ALA A 80 5.77 -10.65 -11.22
C ALA A 80 5.94 -12.05 -11.86
N ASP A 81 6.46 -13.02 -11.10
CA ASP A 81 6.64 -14.40 -11.56
C ASP A 81 5.29 -15.07 -11.88
N HIS A 82 4.27 -14.86 -11.02
CA HIS A 82 2.90 -15.36 -11.24
C HIS A 82 2.29 -14.76 -12.49
N THR A 83 2.36 -13.45 -12.64
CA THR A 83 1.83 -12.74 -13.81
C THR A 83 2.51 -13.20 -15.09
N ALA A 84 3.85 -13.28 -15.11
CA ALA A 84 4.61 -13.77 -16.26
C ALA A 84 4.19 -15.18 -16.70
N LYS A 85 3.93 -16.07 -15.74
CA LYS A 85 3.45 -17.44 -15.99
C LYS A 85 2.06 -17.46 -16.62
N HIS A 86 1.17 -16.55 -16.28
CA HIS A 86 -0.24 -16.63 -16.61
C HIS A 86 -0.72 -15.69 -17.72
N ILE A 87 0.00 -14.57 -18.02
CA ILE A 87 -0.48 -13.57 -18.98
C ILE A 87 -0.76 -14.12 -20.37
N GLY A 88 0.00 -15.11 -20.83
CA GLY A 88 -0.24 -15.77 -22.12
C GLY A 88 -1.61 -16.43 -22.19
N LYS A 89 -2.13 -16.97 -21.06
CA LYS A 89 -3.47 -17.51 -20.96
C LYS A 89 -4.52 -16.41 -20.81
N TRP A 90 -4.25 -15.41 -19.98
CA TRP A 90 -5.19 -14.32 -19.72
C TRP A 90 -5.45 -13.44 -20.93
N ALA A 91 -4.45 -13.25 -21.80
CA ALA A 91 -4.54 -12.43 -23.00
C ALA A 91 -5.23 -13.14 -24.18
N LYS A 92 -5.48 -14.47 -24.09
CA LYS A 92 -6.13 -15.19 -25.18
C LYS A 92 -7.55 -14.65 -25.42
N PRO A 93 -7.93 -14.41 -26.69
CA PRO A 93 -9.30 -14.10 -27.06
C PRO A 93 -10.25 -15.23 -26.62
N ARG A 94 -11.43 -14.86 -26.15
CA ARG A 94 -12.48 -15.80 -25.73
C ARG A 94 -13.71 -15.67 -26.64
N SER A 95 -14.11 -16.74 -27.32
CA SER A 95 -15.36 -16.77 -28.03
C SER A 95 -16.55 -16.72 -27.09
N VAL A 96 -17.60 -16.01 -27.47
CA VAL A 96 -18.86 -15.90 -26.75
C VAL A 96 -20.02 -16.23 -27.71
N GLY A 97 -21.12 -16.75 -27.15
CA GLY A 97 -22.31 -17.05 -27.94
C GLY A 97 -22.92 -15.79 -28.53
N VAL A 98 -23.51 -15.95 -29.71
CA VAL A 98 -24.33 -14.93 -30.37
C VAL A 98 -25.81 -15.36 -30.43
N PRO A 99 -26.76 -14.43 -30.34
CA PRO A 99 -28.18 -14.73 -30.55
C PRO A 99 -28.41 -15.38 -31.92
N MET A 100 -29.46 -16.22 -32.02
CA MET A 100 -29.79 -16.94 -33.26
C MET A 100 -30.02 -15.99 -34.43
N THR A 101 -30.52 -14.78 -34.19
CA THR A 101 -30.71 -13.71 -35.16
C THR A 101 -29.42 -13.18 -35.80
N LEU A 102 -28.28 -13.41 -35.18
CA LEU A 102 -26.94 -13.00 -35.66
C LEU A 102 -26.16 -14.18 -36.28
N MET A 103 -26.72 -15.37 -36.34
CA MET A 103 -26.08 -16.55 -36.98
C MET A 103 -25.98 -16.32 -38.48
N PRO A 104 -24.87 -16.73 -39.13
CA PRO A 104 -23.71 -17.48 -38.64
C PRO A 104 -22.59 -16.61 -38.07
N GLY A 105 -22.88 -15.42 -37.56
CA GLY A 105 -21.92 -14.50 -36.96
C GLY A 105 -21.16 -15.11 -35.77
N LYS A 106 -19.95 -14.60 -35.51
CA LYS A 106 -19.11 -15.00 -34.39
C LYS A 106 -18.77 -13.77 -33.54
N ALA A 107 -18.76 -13.91 -32.23
CA ALA A 107 -18.34 -12.85 -31.31
C ALA A 107 -17.14 -13.32 -30.46
N THR A 108 -16.22 -12.40 -30.22
CA THR A 108 -15.00 -12.68 -29.45
C THR A 108 -14.70 -11.51 -28.52
N ILE A 109 -14.38 -11.82 -27.26
CA ILE A 109 -13.87 -10.84 -26.31
C ILE A 109 -12.35 -10.85 -26.36
N ARG A 110 -11.75 -9.71 -26.63
CA ARG A 110 -10.31 -9.48 -26.53
C ARG A 110 -10.00 -8.55 -25.37
N ARG A 111 -8.93 -8.84 -24.63
CA ARG A 111 -8.37 -7.94 -23.63
C ARG A 111 -7.24 -7.16 -24.26
N GLU A 112 -7.32 -5.85 -24.22
CA GLU A 112 -6.34 -4.95 -24.80
C GLU A 112 -5.74 -4.01 -23.75
N PRO A 113 -4.48 -3.57 -23.93
CA PRO A 113 -3.89 -2.55 -23.06
C PRO A 113 -4.73 -1.27 -23.08
N LYS A 114 -4.87 -0.62 -21.92
CA LYS A 114 -5.60 0.65 -21.82
C LYS A 114 -4.81 1.83 -22.42
N GLY A 115 -3.50 1.85 -22.23
CA GLY A 115 -2.64 2.97 -22.62
C GLY A 115 -1.60 3.28 -21.55
N VAL A 116 -1.56 4.52 -21.09
CA VAL A 116 -0.69 4.98 -20.00
C VAL A 116 -1.43 5.00 -18.70
N VAL A 117 -0.89 4.30 -17.70
CA VAL A 117 -1.45 4.18 -16.34
C VAL A 117 -0.69 5.10 -15.39
N GLY A 118 -1.41 5.97 -14.68
CA GLY A 118 -0.88 6.68 -13.52
C GLY A 118 -1.03 5.82 -12.26
N ILE A 119 0.01 5.75 -11.43
CA ILE A 119 0.02 5.01 -10.17
C ILE A 119 0.40 5.99 -9.06
N VAL A 120 -0.49 6.22 -8.10
CA VAL A 120 -0.21 7.00 -6.89
C VAL A 120 -0.15 6.04 -5.72
N SER A 121 1.03 5.90 -5.11
CA SER A 121 1.26 4.93 -4.03
C SER A 121 1.43 5.59 -2.66
N PRO A 122 1.03 4.90 -1.59
CA PRO A 122 1.10 5.40 -0.22
C PRO A 122 2.50 5.18 0.40
N TRP A 123 2.60 5.53 1.67
CA TRP A 123 3.84 5.45 2.44
C TRP A 123 3.99 4.18 3.28
N ASN A 124 2.90 3.45 3.57
CA ASN A 124 2.92 2.35 4.54
C ASN A 124 3.62 1.07 4.03
N TYR A 125 3.47 0.77 2.75
CA TYR A 125 4.27 -0.21 2.01
C TYR A 125 4.76 0.46 0.73
N PRO A 126 5.76 1.36 0.85
CA PRO A 126 6.08 2.33 -0.20
C PRO A 126 6.62 1.70 -1.48
N PHE A 127 7.29 0.55 -1.37
CA PHE A 127 7.81 -0.17 -2.53
C PHE A 127 6.74 -1.11 -3.13
N GLN A 128 6.13 -1.96 -2.33
CA GLN A 128 5.17 -2.96 -2.79
C GLN A 128 3.92 -2.33 -3.42
N LEU A 129 3.33 -1.30 -2.77
CA LEU A 129 2.11 -0.66 -3.27
C LEU A 129 2.33 0.27 -4.47
N ALA A 130 3.59 0.52 -4.86
CA ALA A 130 3.95 1.12 -6.14
C ALA A 130 4.21 0.04 -7.21
N MET A 131 4.92 -1.04 -6.83
CA MET A 131 5.39 -2.03 -7.77
C MET A 131 4.33 -3.06 -8.17
N ALA A 132 3.39 -3.44 -7.28
CA ALA A 132 2.33 -4.39 -7.62
C ALA A 132 1.37 -3.83 -8.71
N PRO A 133 0.87 -2.59 -8.62
CA PRO A 133 0.14 -1.99 -9.74
C PRO A 133 0.97 -1.86 -11.02
N LEU A 134 2.29 -1.62 -10.90
CA LEU A 134 3.19 -1.61 -12.06
C LEU A 134 3.28 -2.99 -12.72
N VAL A 135 3.43 -4.07 -11.94
CA VAL A 135 3.41 -5.46 -12.43
C VAL A 135 2.13 -5.72 -13.22
N ALA A 136 0.97 -5.33 -12.69
CA ALA A 136 -0.31 -5.46 -13.37
C ALA A 136 -0.38 -4.65 -14.67
N ALA A 137 0.10 -3.41 -14.67
CA ALA A 137 0.13 -2.53 -15.84
C ALA A 137 1.02 -3.10 -16.96
N LEU A 138 2.25 -3.53 -16.62
CA LEU A 138 3.19 -4.14 -17.57
C LEU A 138 2.67 -5.48 -18.11
N GLY A 139 2.09 -6.31 -17.23
CA GLY A 139 1.41 -7.54 -17.63
C GLY A 139 0.27 -7.29 -18.61
N ALA A 140 -0.51 -6.23 -18.43
CA ALA A 140 -1.53 -5.81 -19.37
C ALA A 140 -0.97 -5.23 -20.68
N GLY A 141 0.31 -4.87 -20.73
CA GLY A 141 0.97 -4.23 -21.86
C GLY A 141 0.80 -2.71 -21.91
N CYS A 142 0.49 -2.11 -20.75
CA CYS A 142 0.41 -0.66 -20.57
C CYS A 142 1.79 -0.06 -20.30
N ARG A 143 1.88 1.25 -20.47
CA ARG A 143 2.98 2.10 -19.98
C ARG A 143 2.58 2.68 -18.64
N ALA A 144 3.53 3.11 -17.81
CA ALA A 144 3.21 3.56 -16.47
C ALA A 144 4.04 4.77 -16.00
N MET A 145 3.38 5.65 -15.26
CA MET A 145 4.00 6.71 -14.47
C MET A 145 3.66 6.47 -13.00
N ILE A 146 4.65 6.54 -12.12
CA ILE A 146 4.48 6.29 -10.69
C ILE A 146 4.75 7.57 -9.91
N LYS A 147 3.84 7.94 -8.99
CA LYS A 147 4.03 9.01 -8.01
C LYS A 147 4.05 8.39 -6.61
N PRO A 148 5.23 8.06 -6.06
CA PRO A 148 5.34 7.57 -4.69
C PRO A 148 5.05 8.67 -3.67
N SER A 149 4.76 8.25 -2.43
CA SER A 149 4.51 9.19 -1.33
C SER A 149 5.74 10.03 -1.00
N GLU A 150 5.52 11.28 -0.69
CA GLU A 150 6.54 12.21 -0.16
C GLU A 150 6.94 11.93 1.29
N LEU A 151 6.16 11.12 2.02
CA LEU A 151 6.50 10.70 3.38
C LEU A 151 7.60 9.64 3.44
N THR A 152 7.93 9.03 2.30
CA THR A 152 8.99 8.02 2.16
C THR A 152 9.98 8.40 1.07
N PRO A 153 10.73 9.52 1.27
CA PRO A 153 11.57 10.11 0.23
C PRO A 153 12.78 9.24 -0.14
N ALA A 154 13.40 8.52 0.82
CA ALA A 154 14.52 7.64 0.53
C ALA A 154 14.11 6.47 -0.38
N THR A 155 12.96 5.86 -0.09
CA THR A 155 12.38 4.80 -0.93
C THR A 155 11.97 5.34 -2.31
N ALA A 156 11.37 6.53 -2.36
CA ALA A 156 10.96 7.17 -3.61
C ALA A 156 12.14 7.45 -4.55
N GLU A 157 13.24 8.01 -4.04
CA GLU A 157 14.44 8.30 -4.83
C GLU A 157 15.17 7.01 -5.26
N LEU A 158 15.24 6.00 -4.36
CA LEU A 158 15.76 4.69 -4.72
C LEU A 158 14.94 4.07 -5.86
N MET A 159 13.61 4.06 -5.75
CA MET A 159 12.71 3.55 -6.78
C MET A 159 12.89 4.26 -8.11
N LYS A 160 13.00 5.59 -8.10
CA LYS A 160 13.26 6.41 -9.29
C LYS A 160 14.57 6.00 -9.99
N ARG A 161 15.63 5.79 -9.22
CA ARG A 161 16.91 5.32 -9.75
C ARG A 161 16.79 3.92 -10.34
N LEU A 162 16.25 2.97 -9.60
CA LEU A 162 16.15 1.57 -10.02
C LEU A 162 15.24 1.38 -11.25
N ILE A 163 14.14 2.11 -11.32
CA ILE A 163 13.25 2.08 -12.49
C ILE A 163 13.94 2.74 -13.69
N GLY A 164 14.64 3.86 -13.51
CA GLY A 164 15.40 4.51 -14.60
C GLY A 164 16.58 3.68 -15.12
N GLU A 165 17.16 2.79 -14.29
CA GLU A 165 18.18 1.81 -14.73
C GLU A 165 17.56 0.62 -15.49
N ALA A 166 16.28 0.30 -15.23
CA ALA A 166 15.59 -0.86 -15.78
C ALA A 166 14.74 -0.57 -17.01
N PHE A 167 14.20 0.63 -17.14
CA PHE A 167 13.25 1.02 -18.20
C PHE A 167 13.55 2.41 -18.74
N GLU A 168 13.28 2.59 -20.02
CA GLU A 168 13.24 3.93 -20.62
C GLU A 168 12.04 4.72 -20.09
N GLU A 169 12.17 6.04 -19.98
CA GLU A 169 11.11 6.92 -19.44
C GLU A 169 9.82 6.90 -20.26
N ASP A 170 9.92 6.58 -21.54
CA ASP A 170 8.76 6.41 -22.41
C ASP A 170 7.94 5.14 -22.12
N HIS A 171 8.51 4.21 -21.33
CA HIS A 171 7.82 2.98 -20.91
C HIS A 171 7.39 3.02 -19.44
N VAL A 172 8.33 3.28 -18.51
CA VAL A 172 8.04 3.44 -17.07
C VAL A 172 8.86 4.58 -16.51
N CYS A 173 8.23 5.49 -15.77
CA CYS A 173 8.94 6.54 -15.07
C CYS A 173 8.39 6.78 -13.66
N VAL A 174 9.24 7.35 -12.79
CA VAL A 174 8.89 7.73 -11.41
C VAL A 174 8.97 9.23 -11.25
N ILE A 175 7.91 9.82 -10.74
CA ILE A 175 7.76 11.26 -10.49
C ILE A 175 7.79 11.49 -8.98
N THR A 176 8.86 12.08 -8.48
CA THR A 176 8.98 12.48 -7.07
C THR A 176 8.49 13.91 -6.87
N GLY A 177 8.01 14.23 -5.67
CA GLY A 177 7.55 15.59 -5.32
C GLY A 177 6.47 15.58 -4.25
N GLY A 178 6.21 16.75 -3.69
CA GLY A 178 5.25 16.98 -2.61
C GLY A 178 3.78 16.94 -3.03
N PRO A 179 2.87 17.37 -2.14
CA PRO A 179 1.43 17.34 -2.37
C PRO A 179 0.98 18.07 -3.63
N ALA A 180 1.59 19.22 -3.97
CA ALA A 180 1.27 19.98 -5.19
C ALA A 180 1.55 19.18 -6.47
N VAL A 181 2.65 18.41 -6.49
CA VAL A 181 2.97 17.51 -7.62
C VAL A 181 1.97 16.36 -7.68
N GLY A 182 1.56 15.79 -6.51
CA GLY A 182 0.55 14.74 -6.42
C GLY A 182 -0.82 15.19 -6.93
N GLU A 183 -1.25 16.40 -6.59
CA GLU A 183 -2.49 16.99 -7.08
C GLU A 183 -2.44 17.17 -8.61
N ALA A 184 -1.36 17.78 -9.11
CA ALA A 184 -1.20 17.98 -10.54
C ALA A 184 -1.08 16.64 -11.31
N PHE A 185 -0.46 15.61 -10.72
CA PHE A 185 -0.41 14.26 -11.28
C PHE A 185 -1.81 13.66 -11.43
N SER A 186 -2.66 13.81 -10.41
CA SER A 186 -4.03 13.29 -10.42
C SER A 186 -4.94 13.95 -11.46
N ARG A 187 -4.58 15.15 -11.94
CA ARG A 187 -5.28 15.89 -13.02
C ARG A 187 -4.77 15.53 -14.42
N LEU A 188 -3.72 14.71 -14.55
CA LEU A 188 -3.24 14.31 -15.86
C LEU A 188 -4.24 13.38 -16.57
N LYS A 189 -4.32 13.50 -17.89
CA LYS A 189 -5.21 12.67 -18.73
C LYS A 189 -4.64 11.26 -18.93
N PHE A 190 -4.51 10.48 -17.88
CA PHE A 190 -4.17 9.07 -18.01
C PHE A 190 -5.31 8.27 -18.69
N ASP A 191 -4.98 7.08 -19.17
CA ASP A 191 -5.99 6.13 -19.66
C ASP A 191 -6.55 5.27 -18.51
N HIS A 192 -5.87 5.29 -17.35
CA HIS A 192 -6.32 4.77 -16.06
C HIS A 192 -5.48 5.39 -14.94
N LEU A 193 -6.10 5.68 -13.81
CA LEU A 193 -5.40 6.14 -12.60
C LEU A 193 -5.64 5.15 -11.46
N PHE A 194 -4.56 4.60 -10.92
CA PHE A 194 -4.58 3.73 -9.77
C PHE A 194 -4.09 4.52 -8.55
N TYR A 195 -4.89 4.55 -7.51
CA TYR A 195 -4.58 5.26 -6.27
C TYR A 195 -4.72 4.32 -5.08
N THR A 196 -3.71 4.30 -4.20
CA THR A 196 -3.77 3.66 -2.89
C THR A 196 -3.48 4.69 -1.81
N GLY A 197 -4.35 4.78 -0.80
CA GLY A 197 -4.19 5.72 0.31
C GLY A 197 -5.46 5.98 1.10
N SER A 198 -5.53 7.10 1.81
CA SER A 198 -6.70 7.43 2.64
C SER A 198 -7.95 7.73 1.81
N THR A 199 -9.13 7.40 2.35
CA THR A 199 -10.43 7.68 1.74
C THR A 199 -10.62 9.18 1.44
N GLN A 200 -10.13 10.05 2.34
CA GLN A 200 -10.23 11.50 2.15
C GLN A 200 -9.48 11.97 0.90
N VAL A 201 -8.23 11.56 0.74
CA VAL A 201 -7.42 11.92 -0.44
C VAL A 201 -7.92 11.18 -1.68
N GLY A 202 -8.36 9.93 -1.57
CA GLY A 202 -8.94 9.17 -2.68
C GLY A 202 -10.15 9.86 -3.30
N ARG A 203 -10.98 10.50 -2.48
CA ARG A 203 -12.10 11.32 -2.97
C ARG A 203 -11.62 12.50 -3.81
N LEU A 204 -10.58 13.22 -3.39
CA LEU A 204 -9.98 14.32 -4.15
C LEU A 204 -9.35 13.85 -5.47
N VAL A 205 -8.67 12.70 -5.43
CA VAL A 205 -8.09 12.08 -6.63
C VAL A 205 -9.18 11.68 -7.62
N ALA A 206 -10.28 11.07 -7.16
CA ALA A 206 -11.41 10.73 -8.02
C ALA A 206 -12.06 11.96 -8.68
N MET A 207 -12.23 13.04 -7.91
CA MET A 207 -12.76 14.29 -8.43
C MET A 207 -11.84 14.90 -9.51
N ALA A 208 -10.52 14.93 -9.24
CA ALA A 208 -9.53 15.43 -10.20
C ALA A 208 -9.48 14.60 -11.49
N ALA A 209 -9.54 13.28 -11.37
CA ALA A 209 -9.57 12.36 -12.51
C ALA A 209 -10.86 12.53 -13.34
N ALA A 210 -12.00 12.76 -12.69
CA ALA A 210 -13.30 12.95 -13.34
C ALA A 210 -13.34 14.16 -14.26
N GLU A 211 -12.59 15.23 -13.99
CA GLU A 211 -12.46 16.40 -14.87
C GLU A 211 -12.04 16.03 -16.29
N ASN A 212 -11.28 14.95 -16.44
CA ASN A 212 -10.77 14.43 -17.71
C ASN A 212 -11.39 13.08 -18.11
N LEU A 213 -12.44 12.62 -17.42
CA LEU A 213 -13.07 11.32 -17.61
C LEU A 213 -12.08 10.13 -17.49
N VAL A 214 -11.06 10.27 -16.65
CA VAL A 214 -10.09 9.21 -16.40
C VAL A 214 -10.71 8.15 -15.48
N PRO A 215 -10.79 6.88 -15.89
CA PRO A 215 -11.21 5.79 -15.01
C PRO A 215 -10.24 5.61 -13.85
N VAL A 216 -10.76 5.42 -12.64
CA VAL A 216 -9.94 5.23 -11.43
C VAL A 216 -10.13 3.86 -10.81
N THR A 217 -9.07 3.33 -10.19
CA THR A 217 -9.13 2.28 -9.16
C THR A 217 -8.66 2.92 -7.87
N LEU A 218 -9.49 2.83 -6.82
CA LEU A 218 -9.21 3.38 -5.51
C LEU A 218 -9.06 2.24 -4.51
N GLU A 219 -7.86 2.06 -3.99
CA GLU A 219 -7.55 1.16 -2.88
C GLU A 219 -7.43 2.01 -1.61
N LEU A 220 -8.38 1.83 -0.70
CA LEU A 220 -8.59 2.71 0.43
C LEU A 220 -8.49 1.93 1.75
N GLY A 221 -8.47 2.65 2.86
CA GLY A 221 -8.55 2.07 4.19
C GLY A 221 -9.97 1.67 4.59
N GLY A 222 -10.08 1.16 5.80
CA GLY A 222 -11.34 0.76 6.41
C GLY A 222 -11.17 0.30 7.85
N LYS A 223 -12.29 0.11 8.56
CA LYS A 223 -12.31 -0.45 9.91
C LYS A 223 -12.52 -1.96 9.84
N SER A 224 -11.43 -2.71 9.68
CA SER A 224 -11.46 -4.16 9.52
C SER A 224 -11.78 -4.87 10.85
N PRO A 225 -12.92 -5.57 11.00
CA PRO A 225 -13.25 -6.33 12.20
C PRO A 225 -12.51 -7.67 12.26
N ALA A 226 -12.05 -8.06 13.44
CA ALA A 226 -11.73 -9.43 13.77
C ALA A 226 -12.85 -10.03 14.63
N ILE A 227 -13.52 -11.08 14.16
CA ILE A 227 -14.67 -11.67 14.85
C ILE A 227 -14.28 -13.03 15.40
N VAL A 228 -14.32 -13.16 16.74
CA VAL A 228 -14.04 -14.41 17.45
C VAL A 228 -15.36 -15.05 17.89
N THR A 229 -15.66 -16.20 17.33
CA THR A 229 -16.90 -16.92 17.67
C THR A 229 -16.81 -17.66 19.00
N PRO A 230 -17.94 -17.91 19.70
CA PRO A 230 -17.94 -18.71 20.91
C PRO A 230 -17.27 -20.08 20.71
N GLY A 231 -16.42 -20.47 21.67
CA GLY A 231 -15.71 -21.76 21.63
C GLY A 231 -14.45 -21.77 20.76
N TYR A 232 -14.12 -20.71 20.03
CA TYR A 232 -12.85 -20.65 19.32
C TYR A 232 -11.67 -20.50 20.31
N PRO A 233 -10.54 -21.23 20.15
CA PRO A 233 -9.43 -21.18 21.10
C PRO A 233 -8.86 -19.76 21.22
N LYS A 234 -9.01 -19.14 22.39
CA LYS A 234 -8.62 -17.75 22.68
C LYS A 234 -7.18 -17.44 22.29
N ARG A 235 -6.23 -18.31 22.70
CA ARG A 235 -4.80 -18.11 22.38
C ARG A 235 -4.53 -18.14 20.87
N SER A 236 -5.22 -18.98 20.12
CA SER A 236 -5.07 -19.02 18.66
C SER A 236 -5.62 -17.77 18.00
N ALA A 237 -6.77 -17.27 18.47
CA ALA A 237 -7.35 -16.01 18.02
C ALA A 237 -6.40 -14.84 18.32
N ALA A 238 -5.96 -14.72 19.58
CA ALA A 238 -5.06 -13.66 20.03
C ALA A 238 -3.73 -13.64 19.23
N LYS A 239 -3.16 -14.82 18.93
CA LYS A 239 -1.95 -14.94 18.12
C LYS A 239 -2.16 -14.43 16.70
N SER A 240 -3.25 -14.81 16.04
CA SER A 240 -3.55 -14.38 14.67
C SER A 240 -3.87 -12.89 14.62
N ILE A 241 -4.65 -12.38 15.56
CA ILE A 241 -5.01 -10.95 15.68
C ILE A 241 -3.76 -10.12 15.98
N GLY A 242 -2.94 -10.53 16.95
CA GLY A 242 -1.70 -9.86 17.31
C GLY A 242 -0.72 -9.79 16.14
N TRP A 243 -0.51 -10.90 15.43
CA TRP A 243 0.33 -10.91 14.24
C TRP A 243 -0.16 -9.93 13.17
N GLY A 244 -1.46 -9.97 12.84
CA GLY A 244 -2.05 -9.08 11.84
C GLY A 244 -2.06 -7.61 12.24
N LYS A 245 -2.17 -7.33 13.56
CA LYS A 245 -2.19 -5.97 14.09
C LYS A 245 -0.80 -5.37 14.27
N PHE A 246 0.19 -6.17 14.69
CA PHE A 246 1.52 -5.63 15.04
C PHE A 246 2.49 -5.59 13.86
N LEU A 247 2.22 -6.30 12.77
CA LEU A 247 2.97 -6.17 11.52
C LEU A 247 2.94 -4.70 11.04
N ASN A 248 4.10 -4.18 10.67
CA ASN A 248 4.27 -2.78 10.25
C ASN A 248 3.67 -1.74 11.23
N ALA A 249 3.72 -2.03 12.53
CA ALA A 249 3.13 -1.19 13.56
C ALA A 249 1.60 -0.97 13.40
N GLY A 250 0.89 -1.88 12.75
CA GLY A 250 -0.53 -1.71 12.45
C GLY A 250 -0.83 -0.67 11.36
N GLN A 251 0.20 -0.16 10.69
CA GLN A 251 0.08 0.80 9.59
C GLN A 251 -0.28 0.08 8.29
N THR A 252 -1.37 -0.68 8.32
CA THR A 252 -1.79 -1.60 7.25
C THR A 252 -3.31 -1.52 7.07
N CYS A 253 -3.77 -1.34 5.84
CA CYS A 253 -5.19 -1.19 5.50
C CYS A 253 -6.07 -2.39 5.88
N VAL A 254 -5.49 -3.58 5.99
CA VAL A 254 -6.17 -4.82 6.39
C VAL A 254 -5.84 -5.27 7.82
N ALA A 255 -5.13 -4.45 8.60
CA ALA A 255 -4.88 -4.75 10.01
C ALA A 255 -6.21 -4.81 10.78
N PRO A 256 -6.38 -5.75 11.71
CA PRO A 256 -7.54 -5.74 12.60
C PRO A 256 -7.65 -4.40 13.31
N ASP A 257 -8.75 -3.68 13.07
CA ASP A 257 -8.95 -2.35 13.63
C ASP A 257 -9.69 -2.45 14.99
N TYR A 258 -10.60 -3.40 15.09
CA TYR A 258 -11.25 -3.77 16.33
C TYR A 258 -11.57 -5.27 16.40
N VAL A 259 -11.74 -5.78 17.61
CA VAL A 259 -12.02 -7.20 17.87
C VAL A 259 -13.38 -7.34 18.53
N MET A 260 -14.22 -8.20 17.97
CA MET A 260 -15.50 -8.60 18.54
C MET A 260 -15.35 -9.99 19.17
N VAL A 261 -15.68 -10.11 20.45
CA VAL A 261 -15.59 -11.35 21.21
C VAL A 261 -16.94 -11.65 21.90
N PRO A 262 -17.20 -12.87 22.35
CA PRO A 262 -18.37 -13.16 23.20
C PRO A 262 -18.38 -12.28 24.43
N ASN A 263 -19.58 -11.85 24.82
CA ASN A 263 -19.80 -10.97 25.99
C ASN A 263 -19.14 -11.51 27.26
N GLY A 264 -18.36 -10.67 27.94
CA GLY A 264 -17.61 -11.01 29.13
C GLY A 264 -16.21 -11.61 28.87
N GLU A 265 -15.80 -11.78 27.60
CA GLU A 265 -14.46 -12.27 27.24
C GLU A 265 -13.49 -11.16 26.82
N GLU A 266 -13.92 -9.91 26.79
CA GLU A 266 -13.19 -8.76 26.25
C GLU A 266 -11.84 -8.58 26.95
N ARG A 267 -11.85 -8.52 28.29
CA ARG A 267 -10.63 -8.37 29.10
C ARG A 267 -9.68 -9.54 28.89
N ALA A 268 -10.18 -10.77 28.97
CA ALA A 268 -9.35 -11.98 28.85
C ALA A 268 -8.75 -12.13 27.44
N MET A 269 -9.41 -11.64 26.40
CA MET A 269 -8.86 -11.58 25.04
C MET A 269 -7.78 -10.50 24.95
N GLY A 270 -8.04 -9.30 25.48
CA GLY A 270 -7.08 -8.20 25.50
C GLY A 270 -5.78 -8.58 26.22
N GLU A 271 -5.89 -9.18 27.42
CA GLU A 271 -4.73 -9.66 28.17
C GLU A 271 -3.92 -10.73 27.41
N GLU A 272 -4.59 -11.65 26.73
CA GLU A 272 -3.89 -12.68 25.92
C GLU A 272 -3.19 -12.06 24.70
N ILE A 273 -3.79 -11.06 24.05
CA ILE A 273 -3.14 -10.31 22.94
C ILE A 273 -1.89 -9.59 23.46
N ILE A 274 -1.98 -8.86 24.56
CA ILE A 274 -0.84 -8.16 25.18
C ILE A 274 0.27 -9.14 25.59
N LYS A 275 -0.09 -10.27 26.21
CA LYS A 275 0.87 -11.29 26.60
C LYS A 275 1.65 -11.88 25.41
N ILE A 276 0.96 -12.14 24.29
CA ILE A 276 1.60 -12.61 23.06
C ILE A 276 2.51 -11.52 22.48
N ALA A 277 2.02 -10.29 22.41
CA ALA A 277 2.79 -9.17 21.90
C ALA A 277 4.07 -8.91 22.72
N GLN A 278 3.98 -9.01 24.05
CA GLN A 278 5.13 -8.84 24.92
C GLN A 278 6.13 -9.99 24.81
N HIS A 279 5.67 -11.20 24.51
CA HIS A 279 6.56 -12.33 24.22
C HIS A 279 7.29 -12.17 22.89
N GLU A 280 6.61 -11.65 21.86
CA GLU A 280 7.20 -11.45 20.51
C GLU A 280 8.08 -10.19 20.45
N PHE A 281 7.78 -9.17 21.25
CA PHE A 281 8.49 -7.89 21.31
C PHE A 281 8.82 -7.52 22.76
N PRO A 282 9.74 -8.24 23.43
CA PRO A 282 10.02 -8.04 24.85
C PRO A 282 10.58 -6.65 25.18
N GLU A 283 11.31 -6.04 24.25
CA GLU A 283 11.88 -4.69 24.37
C GLU A 283 11.31 -3.76 23.30
N SER A 284 9.98 -3.66 23.24
CA SER A 284 9.27 -2.96 22.16
C SER A 284 9.73 -1.51 21.92
N SER A 285 10.33 -0.85 22.91
CA SER A 285 10.89 0.50 22.76
C SER A 285 12.28 0.52 22.09
N GLY A 286 13.13 -0.49 22.34
CA GLY A 286 14.51 -0.59 21.83
C GLY A 286 14.73 -1.62 20.71
N ASP A 287 13.77 -2.49 20.47
CA ASP A 287 13.93 -3.61 19.52
C ASP A 287 13.85 -3.14 18.06
N ASP A 288 14.89 -3.44 17.28
CA ASP A 288 14.94 -3.15 15.84
C ASP A 288 13.91 -3.97 15.03
N ALA A 289 13.42 -5.08 15.56
CA ALA A 289 12.32 -5.84 14.99
C ALA A 289 10.95 -5.15 15.15
N TYR A 290 10.86 -4.10 15.98
CA TYR A 290 9.64 -3.37 16.25
C TYR A 290 9.57 -2.07 15.43
N THR A 291 8.77 -2.07 14.38
CA THR A 291 8.65 -0.96 13.42
C THR A 291 8.14 0.34 14.07
N ALA A 292 8.74 1.47 13.74
CA ALA A 292 8.33 2.79 14.21
C ALA A 292 7.09 3.33 13.44
N ILE A 293 6.41 4.30 14.03
CA ILE A 293 5.39 5.09 13.33
C ILE A 293 6.09 6.04 12.36
N VAL A 294 5.60 6.12 11.14
CA VAL A 294 6.29 6.77 10.01
C VAL A 294 6.65 8.24 10.25
N SER A 295 5.85 8.99 11.02
CA SER A 295 6.08 10.41 11.27
C SER A 295 5.54 10.87 12.62
N ASP A 296 6.03 12.00 13.13
CA ASP A 296 5.59 12.61 14.38
C ASP A 296 4.09 12.93 14.33
N ARG A 297 3.58 13.45 13.24
CA ARG A 297 2.15 13.71 13.04
C ARG A 297 1.28 12.45 13.24
N HIS A 298 1.71 11.31 12.69
CA HIS A 298 0.98 10.04 12.86
C HIS A 298 1.13 9.50 14.28
N TYR A 299 2.29 9.67 14.90
CA TYR A 299 2.53 9.32 16.30
C TYR A 299 1.62 10.12 17.25
N GLU A 300 1.57 11.44 17.09
CA GLU A 300 0.72 12.35 17.88
C GLU A 300 -0.77 12.02 17.70
N ARG A 301 -1.21 11.70 16.48
CA ARG A 301 -2.59 11.28 16.23
C ARG A 301 -2.95 10.02 17.01
N LEU A 302 -2.09 9.02 17.02
CA LEU A 302 -2.34 7.74 17.71
C LEU A 302 -2.29 7.91 19.24
N THR A 303 -1.30 8.64 19.77
CA THR A 303 -1.24 8.93 21.22
C THR A 303 -2.42 9.78 21.67
N GLY A 304 -2.89 10.70 20.83
CA GLY A 304 -4.11 11.46 21.07
C GLY A 304 -5.37 10.58 21.13
N MET A 305 -5.48 9.54 20.31
CA MET A 305 -6.58 8.57 20.38
C MET A 305 -6.55 7.76 21.70
N ILE A 306 -5.35 7.37 22.17
CA ILE A 306 -5.21 6.68 23.48
C ILE A 306 -5.68 7.59 24.60
N GLU A 307 -5.29 8.86 24.59
CA GLU A 307 -5.65 9.81 25.64
C GLU A 307 -7.14 10.18 25.62
N GLU A 308 -7.73 10.32 24.43
CA GLU A 308 -9.17 10.49 24.25
C GLU A 308 -9.94 9.31 24.86
N ALA A 309 -9.51 8.08 24.58
CA ALA A 309 -10.14 6.89 25.15
C ALA A 309 -10.00 6.82 26.69
N ARG A 310 -8.81 7.14 27.21
CA ARG A 310 -8.55 7.18 28.66
C ARG A 310 -9.44 8.19 29.35
N THR A 311 -9.52 9.39 28.82
CA THR A 311 -10.38 10.46 29.36
C THR A 311 -11.87 10.10 29.27
N GLY A 312 -12.26 9.36 28.23
CA GLY A 312 -13.60 8.83 28.06
C GLY A 312 -13.97 7.62 28.93
N GLY A 313 -13.05 7.19 29.81
CA GLY A 313 -13.28 6.11 30.77
C GLY A 313 -13.02 4.71 30.24
N ALA A 314 -12.41 4.57 29.05
CA ALA A 314 -11.99 3.27 28.54
C ALA A 314 -10.82 2.70 29.36
N GLU A 315 -10.81 1.39 29.51
CA GLU A 315 -9.68 0.70 30.11
C GLU A 315 -8.59 0.42 29.07
N ILE A 316 -7.33 0.69 29.43
CA ILE A 316 -6.19 0.54 28.53
C ILE A 316 -5.27 -0.55 29.06
N LEU A 317 -5.10 -1.62 28.28
CA LEU A 317 -4.13 -2.65 28.51
C LEU A 317 -2.94 -2.37 27.60
N GLN A 318 -1.73 -2.29 28.17
CA GLN A 318 -0.53 -1.93 27.41
C GLN A 318 0.63 -2.83 27.82
N ALA A 319 1.47 -3.25 26.86
CA ALA A 319 2.68 -3.99 27.16
C ALA A 319 3.68 -3.12 27.94
N GLU A 320 4.48 -3.75 28.80
CA GLU A 320 5.57 -3.05 29.51
C GLU A 320 6.55 -2.44 28.53
N HIS A 321 6.98 -1.20 28.80
CA HIS A 321 7.87 -0.47 27.92
C HIS A 321 8.57 0.70 28.67
N ASP A 322 9.69 1.13 28.10
CA ASP A 322 10.30 2.42 28.46
C ASP A 322 9.59 3.54 27.66
N ALA A 323 8.80 4.35 28.36
CA ALA A 323 7.99 5.40 27.73
C ALA A 323 8.85 6.48 27.06
N GLN A 324 10.01 6.84 27.63
CA GLN A 324 10.90 7.86 27.08
C GLN A 324 11.58 7.34 25.80
N ALA A 325 12.11 6.12 25.83
CA ALA A 325 12.71 5.49 24.67
C ALA A 325 11.68 5.24 23.55
N ALA A 326 10.48 4.80 23.89
CA ALA A 326 9.38 4.60 22.94
C ALA A 326 8.99 5.90 22.23
N GLN A 327 8.84 7.00 22.99
CA GLN A 327 8.53 8.32 22.41
C GLN A 327 9.65 8.81 21.50
N ALA A 328 10.90 8.72 21.92
CA ALA A 328 12.06 9.15 21.13
C ALA A 328 12.19 8.40 19.80
N ALA A 329 11.82 7.11 19.79
CA ALA A 329 11.84 6.25 18.62
C ALA A 329 10.51 6.24 17.83
N ARG A 330 9.52 7.05 18.19
CA ARG A 330 8.16 7.01 17.63
C ARG A 330 7.53 5.61 17.65
N LYS A 331 7.78 4.84 18.69
CA LYS A 331 7.23 3.50 18.89
C LYS A 331 6.08 3.55 19.89
N ILE A 332 4.93 3.04 19.51
CA ILE A 332 3.79 2.87 20.42
C ILE A 332 3.80 1.41 20.87
N PRO A 333 3.89 1.12 22.17
CA PRO A 333 3.85 -0.26 22.65
C PRO A 333 2.51 -0.91 22.28
N PRO A 334 2.46 -2.24 22.15
CA PRO A 334 1.21 -2.94 21.91
C PRO A 334 0.15 -2.52 22.93
N THR A 335 -0.97 -2.02 22.43
CA THR A 335 -2.04 -1.43 23.25
C THR A 335 -3.38 -2.03 22.86
N VAL A 336 -4.18 -2.46 23.83
CA VAL A 336 -5.57 -2.86 23.66
C VAL A 336 -6.45 -1.93 24.48
N ILE A 337 -7.47 -1.39 23.87
CA ILE A 337 -8.42 -0.46 24.51
C ILE A 337 -9.75 -1.16 24.63
N LEU A 338 -10.23 -1.33 25.86
CA LEU A 338 -11.49 -2.01 26.17
C LEU A 338 -12.62 -0.99 26.29
N ASN A 339 -13.73 -1.26 25.61
CA ASN A 339 -14.97 -0.49 25.70
C ASN A 339 -14.76 1.03 25.48
N PRO A 340 -14.09 1.45 24.37
CA PRO A 340 -13.96 2.87 24.08
C PRO A 340 -15.34 3.51 23.86
N PRO A 341 -15.50 4.83 24.12
CA PRO A 341 -16.74 5.54 23.80
C PRO A 341 -17.13 5.36 22.33
N ALA A 342 -18.41 5.12 22.07
CA ALA A 342 -18.91 4.81 20.72
C ALA A 342 -18.69 5.94 19.70
N ASP A 343 -18.61 7.19 20.16
CA ASP A 343 -18.38 8.39 19.39
C ASP A 343 -16.90 8.81 19.31
N SER A 344 -16.00 8.06 19.97
CA SER A 344 -14.56 8.32 19.92
C SER A 344 -13.97 8.11 18.51
N LYS A 345 -12.85 8.75 18.25
CA LYS A 345 -12.11 8.54 16.99
C LYS A 345 -11.70 7.09 16.78
N LEU A 346 -11.40 6.36 17.85
CA LEU A 346 -11.13 4.92 17.79
C LEU A 346 -12.26 4.12 17.15
N MET A 347 -13.52 4.54 17.33
CA MET A 347 -14.70 3.85 16.80
C MET A 347 -15.14 4.39 15.44
N THR A 348 -14.87 5.65 15.13
CA THR A 348 -15.37 6.33 13.93
C THR A 348 -14.34 6.47 12.82
N GLU A 349 -13.03 6.46 13.13
CA GLU A 349 -11.95 6.59 12.17
C GLU A 349 -11.12 5.29 12.10
N GLU A 350 -10.45 5.06 10.97
CA GLU A 350 -9.44 4.02 10.84
C GLU A 350 -8.25 4.31 11.76
N ILE A 351 -7.85 3.35 12.58
CA ILE A 351 -6.77 3.54 13.55
C ILE A 351 -5.42 3.69 12.85
N PHE A 352 -5.10 2.77 11.94
CA PHE A 352 -3.84 2.75 11.17
C PHE A 352 -2.61 2.86 12.07
N GLY A 353 -2.57 2.03 13.12
CA GLY A 353 -1.56 2.01 14.18
C GLY A 353 -1.76 0.85 15.15
N ARG A 354 -0.92 0.75 16.16
CA ARG A 354 -0.86 -0.36 17.13
C ARG A 354 -1.84 -0.20 18.32
N LEU A 355 -3.08 0.13 18.05
CA LEU A 355 -4.11 0.27 19.09
C LEU A 355 -5.22 -0.75 18.90
#